data_5a15648f7ed2306ca879350cb53e659f
#
_entry.id   5a15648f7ed2306ca879350cb53e659f
#
_cell.length_a   1.000
_cell.length_b   1.000
_cell.length_c   1.000
_cell.angle_alpha   90.00
_cell.angle_beta   90.00
_cell.angle_gamma   90.00
#
_symmetry.space_group_name_H-M   'P 1'
#
loop_
_entity.id
_entity.type
_entity.pdbx_description
1 polymer ?
#
loop_
_entity_poly.entity_id
_entity_poly.type
_entity_poly.pdbx_seq_one_letter_code
_entity_poly.pdbx_strand_id
1 'polypeptide(L)'
;MKTPAADQSLNRSLAYALARVGLGVNIALHGLVRLPKLEAFATGMQEQFAKSVLPGGLAHVTAYGIAIGEAVLGLMILVGWFLRPALVLGALLMILLITGTCLIENWSGAGLQMTYLGFYAVMIATVQHDGCSIDSLRRR
;
A
#
# COMPACT_ATOMS: atom_id res chain seq x y z
N MET A 1 -36.43 5.78 15.11
CA MET A 1 -36.22 5.65 13.65
C MET A 1 -34.97 6.45 13.29
N LYS A 2 -33.92 5.80 12.75
CA LYS A 2 -32.73 6.55 12.27
C LYS A 2 -33.12 7.31 11.01
N THR A 3 -32.58 8.52 10.84
CA THR A 3 -32.82 9.30 9.63
C THR A 3 -32.05 8.69 8.43
N PRO A 4 -32.54 8.79 7.19
CA PRO A 4 -31.85 8.28 6.00
C PRO A 4 -30.41 8.78 5.86
N ALA A 5 -30.13 10.00 6.31
CA ALA A 5 -28.80 10.59 6.32
C ALA A 5 -27.84 9.89 7.32
N ALA A 6 -28.34 9.46 8.49
CA ALA A 6 -27.55 8.73 9.48
C ALA A 6 -27.15 7.34 8.97
N ASP A 7 -28.07 6.64 8.30
CA ASP A 7 -27.78 5.34 7.70
C ASP A 7 -26.78 5.45 6.56
N GLN A 8 -26.87 6.50 5.74
CA GLN A 8 -25.91 6.75 4.67
C GLN A 8 -24.50 7.07 5.18
N SER A 9 -24.38 7.82 6.28
CA SER A 9 -23.10 8.13 6.91
C SER A 9 -22.44 6.88 7.49
N LEU A 10 -23.24 5.99 8.12
CA LEU A 10 -22.79 4.73 8.66
C LEU A 10 -22.26 3.79 7.55
N ASN A 11 -23.01 3.68 6.45
CA ASN A 11 -22.62 2.85 5.31
C ASN A 11 -21.31 3.32 4.67
N ARG A 12 -21.10 4.63 4.54
CA ARG A 12 -19.84 5.20 4.03
C ARG A 12 -18.66 4.90 4.95
N SER A 13 -18.85 5.04 6.26
CA SER A 13 -17.81 4.73 7.25
C SER A 13 -17.48 3.23 7.26
N LEU A 14 -18.47 2.36 7.15
CA LEU A 14 -18.28 0.92 7.08
C LEU A 14 -17.53 0.53 5.78
N ALA A 15 -17.96 1.05 4.64
CA ALA A 15 -17.31 0.79 3.36
C ALA A 15 -15.84 1.24 3.38
N TYR A 16 -15.57 2.43 3.94
CA TYR A 16 -14.20 2.92 4.11
C TYR A 16 -13.38 2.01 5.02
N ALA A 17 -13.92 1.59 6.16
CA ALA A 17 -13.24 0.71 7.12
C ALA A 17 -12.88 -0.65 6.47
N LEU A 18 -13.80 -1.26 5.73
CA LEU A 18 -13.56 -2.54 5.03
C LEU A 18 -12.48 -2.38 3.94
N ALA A 19 -12.55 -1.33 3.13
CA ALA A 19 -11.55 -1.04 2.11
C ALA A 19 -10.17 -0.79 2.73
N ARG A 20 -10.09 -0.05 3.84
CA ARG A 20 -8.86 0.19 4.60
C ARG A 20 -8.25 -1.09 5.14
N VAL A 21 -9.07 -1.94 5.77
CA VAL A 21 -8.61 -3.23 6.31
C VAL A 21 -8.12 -4.13 5.18
N GLY A 22 -8.87 -4.24 4.08
CA GLY A 22 -8.46 -5.04 2.91
C GLY A 22 -7.14 -4.58 2.31
N LEU A 23 -6.97 -3.27 2.09
CA LEU A 23 -5.72 -2.70 1.59
C LEU A 23 -4.57 -2.92 2.59
N GLY A 24 -4.81 -2.66 3.88
CA GLY A 24 -3.81 -2.80 4.93
C GLY A 24 -3.31 -4.24 5.08
N VAL A 25 -4.22 -5.23 5.10
CA VAL A 25 -3.88 -6.66 5.15
C VAL A 25 -3.04 -7.05 3.92
N ASN A 26 -3.50 -6.65 2.73
CA ASN A 26 -2.79 -7.00 1.49
C ASN A 26 -1.36 -6.48 1.51
N ILE A 27 -1.18 -5.18 1.74
CA ILE A 27 0.15 -4.55 1.71
C ILE A 27 1.04 -5.04 2.87
N ALA A 28 0.48 -5.19 4.08
CA ALA A 28 1.24 -5.73 5.22
C ALA A 28 1.77 -7.13 4.93
N LEU A 29 0.94 -8.02 4.38
CA LEU A 29 1.35 -9.38 4.06
C LEU A 29 2.38 -9.43 2.94
N HIS A 30 2.30 -8.54 1.93
CA HIS A 30 3.35 -8.43 0.91
C HIS A 30 4.72 -8.17 1.52
N GLY A 31 4.82 -7.28 2.50
CA GLY A 31 6.06 -7.01 3.21
C GLY A 31 6.42 -8.12 4.19
N LEU A 32 5.52 -8.48 5.12
CA LEU A 32 5.79 -9.42 6.20
C LEU A 32 6.26 -10.81 5.73
N VAL A 33 5.67 -11.33 4.65
CA VAL A 33 6.06 -12.64 4.08
C VAL A 33 7.47 -12.60 3.46
N ARG A 34 7.95 -11.42 3.06
CA ARG A 34 9.29 -11.21 2.50
C ARG A 34 10.37 -11.07 3.57
N LEU A 35 10.04 -10.56 4.77
CA LEU A 35 11.03 -10.32 5.83
C LEU A 35 11.88 -11.55 6.20
N PRO A 36 11.32 -12.78 6.36
CA PRO A 36 12.13 -13.96 6.69
C PRO A 36 13.05 -14.43 5.56
N LYS A 37 12.81 -13.99 4.32
CA LYS A 37 13.56 -14.37 3.12
C LYS A 37 14.05 -13.15 2.34
N LEU A 38 14.40 -12.11 3.06
CA LEU A 38 14.70 -10.78 2.53
C LEU A 38 15.86 -10.79 1.52
N GLU A 39 16.93 -11.54 1.83
CA GLU A 39 18.08 -11.71 0.95
C GLU A 39 17.69 -12.40 -0.37
N ALA A 40 16.92 -13.49 -0.30
CA ALA A 40 16.46 -14.19 -1.50
C ALA A 40 15.55 -13.29 -2.38
N PHE A 41 14.73 -12.47 -1.74
CA PHE A 41 13.89 -11.48 -2.44
C PHE A 41 14.76 -10.41 -3.12
N ALA A 42 15.76 -9.87 -2.43
CA ALA A 42 16.66 -8.85 -2.96
C ALA A 42 17.52 -9.38 -4.13
N THR A 43 18.06 -10.60 -4.01
CA THR A 43 18.81 -11.27 -5.08
C THR A 43 17.92 -11.51 -6.30
N GLY A 44 16.71 -12.03 -6.11
CA GLY A 44 15.75 -12.23 -7.21
C GLY A 44 15.37 -10.92 -7.91
N MET A 45 15.23 -9.81 -7.17
CA MET A 45 15.01 -8.50 -7.78
C MET A 45 16.24 -8.05 -8.58
N GLN A 46 17.44 -8.19 -8.03
CA GLN A 46 18.68 -7.87 -8.74
C GLN A 46 18.79 -8.64 -10.08
N GLU A 47 18.46 -9.92 -10.10
CA GLU A 47 18.46 -10.74 -11.31
C GLU A 47 17.44 -10.26 -12.34
N GLN A 48 16.22 -9.89 -11.91
CA GLN A 48 15.20 -9.34 -12.81
C GLN A 48 15.65 -8.04 -13.47
N PHE A 49 16.40 -7.21 -12.75
CA PHE A 49 16.90 -5.93 -13.25
C PHE A 49 18.24 -6.03 -13.98
N ALA A 50 18.86 -7.21 -14.08
CA ALA A 50 20.21 -7.39 -14.67
C ALA A 50 20.34 -6.89 -16.11
N LYS A 51 19.23 -6.89 -16.88
CA LYS A 51 19.18 -6.41 -18.27
C LYS A 51 18.54 -5.02 -18.41
N SER A 52 18.16 -4.37 -17.30
CA SER A 52 17.56 -3.04 -17.31
C SER A 52 18.64 -1.95 -17.23
N VAL A 53 18.22 -0.69 -17.43
CA VAL A 53 19.09 0.48 -17.24
C VAL A 53 19.43 0.75 -15.76
N LEU A 54 18.76 0.06 -14.84
CA LEU A 54 18.97 0.23 -13.40
C LEU A 54 20.15 -0.64 -12.95
N PRO A 55 21.17 -0.10 -12.25
CA PRO A 55 22.24 -0.92 -11.69
C PRO A 55 21.70 -1.98 -10.74
N GLY A 56 22.10 -3.25 -10.92
CA GLY A 56 21.61 -4.38 -10.12
C GLY A 56 21.80 -4.19 -8.60
N GLY A 57 22.90 -3.56 -8.17
CA GLY A 57 23.12 -3.22 -6.76
C GLY A 57 22.07 -2.25 -6.20
N LEU A 58 21.59 -1.31 -7.01
CA LEU A 58 20.51 -0.41 -6.60
C LEU A 58 19.18 -1.16 -6.48
N ALA A 59 18.88 -2.06 -7.40
CA ALA A 59 17.69 -2.92 -7.31
C ALA A 59 17.71 -3.80 -6.05
N HIS A 60 18.88 -4.35 -5.71
CA HIS A 60 19.08 -5.15 -4.49
C HIS A 60 18.76 -4.34 -3.23
N VAL A 61 19.38 -3.18 -3.05
CA VAL A 61 19.13 -2.30 -1.88
C VAL A 61 17.68 -1.82 -1.82
N THR A 62 17.10 -1.47 -2.97
CA THR A 62 15.69 -1.03 -3.05
C THR A 62 14.72 -2.12 -2.61
N ALA A 63 15.03 -3.41 -2.86
CA ALA A 63 14.20 -4.53 -2.43
C ALA A 63 14.00 -4.57 -0.92
N TYR A 64 15.04 -4.29 -0.12
CA TYR A 64 14.92 -4.18 1.34
C TYR A 64 13.96 -3.06 1.73
N GLY A 65 14.14 -1.88 1.15
CA GLY A 65 13.27 -0.73 1.40
C GLY A 65 11.80 -1.01 1.06
N ILE A 66 11.55 -1.71 -0.05
CA ILE A 66 10.21 -2.10 -0.48
C ILE A 66 9.58 -3.06 0.55
N ALA A 67 10.25 -4.15 0.90
CA ALA A 67 9.68 -5.15 1.81
C ALA A 67 9.39 -4.57 3.20
N ILE A 68 10.32 -3.78 3.76
CA ILE A 68 10.13 -3.11 5.05
C ILE A 68 9.03 -2.04 4.94
N GLY A 69 9.06 -1.24 3.88
CA GLY A 69 8.05 -0.20 3.64
C GLY A 69 6.64 -0.76 3.51
N GLU A 70 6.46 -1.84 2.73
CA GLU A 70 5.17 -2.54 2.62
C GLU A 70 4.69 -3.07 3.97
N ALA A 71 5.56 -3.71 4.75
CA ALA A 71 5.20 -4.23 6.07
C ALA A 71 4.75 -3.10 7.01
N VAL A 72 5.53 -2.04 7.13
CA VAL A 72 5.25 -0.92 8.04
C VAL A 72 4.01 -0.14 7.60
N LEU A 73 3.97 0.28 6.33
CA LEU A 73 2.84 1.07 5.81
C LEU A 73 1.54 0.26 5.81
N GLY A 74 1.62 -1.03 5.46
CA GLY A 74 0.47 -1.92 5.51
C GLY A 74 -0.10 -2.06 6.91
N LEU A 75 0.75 -2.24 7.94
CA LEU A 75 0.31 -2.28 9.34
C LEU A 75 -0.27 -0.93 9.80
N MET A 76 0.36 0.19 9.44
CA MET A 76 -0.17 1.53 9.75
C MET A 76 -1.56 1.74 9.15
N ILE A 77 -1.77 1.37 7.89
CA ILE A 77 -3.05 1.46 7.20
C ILE A 77 -4.07 0.52 7.87
N LEU A 78 -3.67 -0.71 8.20
CA LEU A 78 -4.54 -1.71 8.82
C LEU A 78 -5.14 -1.22 10.13
N VAL A 79 -4.31 -0.67 11.02
CA VAL A 79 -4.78 -0.14 12.32
C VAL A 79 -5.31 1.29 12.22
N GLY A 80 -5.03 1.99 11.12
CA GLY A 80 -5.40 3.39 10.90
C GLY A 80 -4.63 4.36 11.79
N TRP A 81 -3.32 4.16 11.91
CA TRP A 81 -2.40 5.02 12.64
C TRP A 81 -1.63 5.90 11.65
N PHE A 82 -1.65 7.22 11.85
CA PHE A 82 -1.18 8.18 10.86
C PHE A 82 -1.70 7.85 9.44
N LEU A 83 -3.01 7.57 9.37
CA LEU A 83 -3.64 6.96 8.19
C LEU A 83 -3.39 7.76 6.90
N ARG A 84 -3.57 9.08 6.93
CA ARG A 84 -3.39 9.92 5.74
C ARG A 84 -1.94 9.92 5.23
N PRO A 85 -0.91 10.19 6.05
CA PRO A 85 0.49 10.02 5.62
C PRO A 85 0.81 8.60 5.16
N ALA A 86 0.32 7.56 5.85
CA ALA A 86 0.57 6.17 5.45
C ALA A 86 -0.02 5.85 4.05
N LEU A 87 -1.22 6.34 3.75
CA LEU A 87 -1.82 6.20 2.41
C LEU A 87 -1.02 6.93 1.34
N VAL A 88 -0.54 8.16 1.62
CA VAL A 88 0.28 8.93 0.67
C VAL A 88 1.61 8.23 0.42
N LEU A 89 2.30 7.79 1.47
CA LEU A 89 3.57 7.06 1.33
C LEU A 89 3.38 5.72 0.61
N GLY A 90 2.27 5.01 0.88
CA GLY A 90 1.91 3.79 0.14
C GLY A 90 1.67 4.06 -1.35
N ALA A 91 1.00 5.15 -1.70
CA ALA A 91 0.83 5.56 -3.09
C ALA A 91 2.16 5.88 -3.77
N LEU A 92 3.08 6.58 -3.08
CA LEU A 92 4.43 6.85 -3.58
C LEU A 92 5.25 5.56 -3.77
N LEU A 93 5.11 4.60 -2.84
CA LEU A 93 5.71 3.28 -2.99
C LEU A 93 5.16 2.55 -4.22
N MET A 94 3.86 2.64 -4.49
CA MET A 94 3.28 2.07 -5.74
C MET A 94 3.84 2.73 -6.99
N ILE A 95 4.05 4.05 -7.00
CA ILE A 95 4.68 4.76 -8.12
C ILE A 95 6.12 4.25 -8.33
N LEU A 96 6.88 4.05 -7.27
CA LEU A 96 8.22 3.46 -7.35
C LEU A 96 8.17 2.05 -7.97
N LEU A 97 7.25 1.20 -7.52
CA LEU A 97 7.08 -0.16 -8.04
C LEU A 97 6.66 -0.17 -9.51
N ILE A 98 5.72 0.70 -9.90
CA ILE A 98 5.30 0.87 -11.31
C ILE A 98 6.50 1.26 -12.16
N THR A 99 7.30 2.23 -11.70
CA THR A 99 8.51 2.65 -12.41
C THR A 99 9.46 1.47 -12.61
N GLY A 100 9.71 0.69 -11.56
CA GLY A 100 10.56 -0.51 -11.64
C GLY A 100 10.02 -1.54 -12.64
N THR A 101 8.74 -1.90 -12.55
CA THR A 101 8.12 -2.89 -13.45
C THR A 101 8.08 -2.43 -14.91
N CYS A 102 7.94 -1.13 -15.16
CA CYS A 102 8.06 -0.57 -16.51
C CYS A 102 9.49 -0.68 -17.06
N LEU A 103 10.52 -0.45 -16.23
CA LEU A 103 11.93 -0.56 -16.64
C LEU A 103 12.35 -1.98 -17.06
N ILE A 104 11.65 -3.00 -16.60
CA ILE A 104 11.85 -4.40 -16.97
C ILE A 104 10.77 -4.93 -17.95
N GLU A 105 9.96 -4.03 -18.50
CA GLU A 105 8.89 -4.34 -19.47
C GLU A 105 7.83 -5.33 -18.93
N ASN A 106 7.64 -5.41 -17.62
CA ASN A 106 6.61 -6.24 -17.00
C ASN A 106 5.27 -5.49 -16.95
N TRP A 107 4.61 -5.38 -18.10
CA TRP A 107 3.36 -4.62 -18.26
C TRP A 107 2.19 -5.18 -17.46
N SER A 108 2.11 -6.49 -17.25
CA SER A 108 1.09 -7.10 -16.41
C SER A 108 1.26 -6.73 -14.95
N GLY A 109 2.50 -6.71 -14.45
CA GLY A 109 2.83 -6.23 -13.11
C GLY A 109 2.50 -4.74 -12.94
N ALA A 110 2.89 -3.92 -13.92
CA ALA A 110 2.58 -2.49 -13.91
C ALA A 110 1.06 -2.22 -13.89
N GLY A 111 0.28 -2.97 -14.68
CA GLY A 111 -1.19 -2.88 -14.69
C GLY A 111 -1.83 -3.22 -13.34
N LEU A 112 -1.34 -4.27 -12.68
CA LEU A 112 -1.80 -4.63 -11.34
C LEU A 112 -1.46 -3.53 -10.31
N GLN A 113 -0.25 -3.01 -10.35
CA GLN A 113 0.19 -1.93 -9.44
C GLN A 113 -0.58 -0.62 -9.68
N MET A 114 -0.97 -0.31 -10.93
CA MET A 114 -1.86 0.81 -11.24
C MET A 114 -3.23 0.65 -10.57
N THR A 115 -3.76 -0.56 -10.47
CA THR A 115 -5.01 -0.83 -9.73
C THR A 115 -4.86 -0.49 -8.25
N TYR A 116 -3.74 -0.88 -7.61
CA TYR A 116 -3.45 -0.49 -6.23
C TYR A 116 -3.29 1.02 -6.07
N LEU A 117 -2.60 1.68 -6.99
CA LEU A 117 -2.47 3.14 -6.96
C LEU A 117 -3.84 3.83 -7.04
N GLY A 118 -4.73 3.34 -7.90
CA GLY A 118 -6.13 3.80 -7.96
C GLY A 118 -6.87 3.61 -6.65
N PHE A 119 -6.66 2.47 -5.98
CA PHE A 119 -7.22 2.19 -4.65
C PHE A 119 -6.72 3.18 -3.59
N TYR A 120 -5.41 3.47 -3.57
CA TYR A 120 -4.83 4.50 -2.69
C TYR A 120 -5.44 5.88 -2.95
N ALA A 121 -5.60 6.26 -4.23
CA ALA A 121 -6.19 7.55 -4.59
C ALA A 121 -7.63 7.69 -4.08
N VAL A 122 -8.46 6.65 -4.24
CA VAL A 122 -9.83 6.61 -3.71
C VAL A 122 -9.84 6.69 -2.19
N MET A 123 -8.95 5.94 -1.51
CA MET A 123 -8.84 5.96 -0.04
C MET A 123 -8.43 7.35 0.49
N ILE A 124 -7.51 8.04 -0.19
CA ILE A 124 -7.11 9.41 0.16
C ILE A 124 -8.27 10.38 -0.06
N ALA A 125 -8.97 10.28 -1.19
CA ALA A 125 -10.10 11.15 -1.54
C ALA A 125 -11.30 10.98 -0.59
N THR A 126 -11.44 9.82 0.05
CA THR A 126 -12.57 9.48 0.91
C THR A 126 -12.20 9.36 2.40
N VAL A 127 -11.00 9.81 2.80
CA VAL A 127 -10.46 9.69 4.16
C VAL A 127 -11.33 10.36 5.23
N GLN A 128 -12.19 11.32 4.85
CA GLN A 128 -13.17 11.95 5.76
C GLN A 128 -14.22 10.96 6.29
N HIS A 129 -14.39 9.80 5.66
CA HIS A 129 -15.33 8.77 6.11
C HIS A 129 -14.70 7.79 7.11
N ASP A 130 -13.43 7.99 7.48
CA ASP A 130 -12.75 7.18 8.48
C ASP A 130 -13.34 7.41 9.89
N GLY A 131 -14.09 6.44 10.36
CA GLY A 131 -14.75 6.46 11.67
C GLY A 131 -14.30 5.37 12.64
N CYS A 132 -13.43 4.44 12.19
CA CYS A 132 -13.07 3.22 12.92
C CYS A 132 -11.56 2.96 12.98
N SER A 133 -10.73 4.00 12.97
CA SER A 133 -9.27 3.93 13.04
C SER A 133 -8.73 4.44 14.39
N ILE A 134 -7.47 4.17 14.69
CA ILE A 134 -6.78 4.75 15.84
C ILE A 134 -6.82 6.29 15.76
N ASP A 135 -6.61 6.85 14.56
CA ASP A 135 -6.66 8.30 14.36
C ASP A 135 -8.06 8.86 14.60
N SER A 136 -9.12 8.12 14.26
CA SER A 136 -10.49 8.55 14.53
C SER A 136 -10.84 8.55 16.02
N LEU A 137 -10.29 7.60 16.79
CA LEU A 137 -10.46 7.53 18.23
C LEU A 137 -9.77 8.69 18.96
N ARG A 138 -8.63 9.15 18.45
CA ARG A 138 -7.87 10.29 19.00
C ARG A 138 -8.53 11.65 18.72
N ARG A 139 -9.41 11.73 17.74
CA ARG A 139 -10.13 12.96 17.36
C ARG A 139 -11.45 13.16 18.10
N ARG A 140 -11.88 12.17 18.88
CA ARG A 140 -13.07 12.23 19.77
C ARG A 140 -12.70 12.71 21.15
#